data_0b7ed44da8723d3fd039b81a37a7fd66
#
_entry.id   0b7ed44da8723d3fd039b81a37a7fd66
#
_cell.length_a   1.000
_cell.length_b   1.000
_cell.length_c   1.000
_cell.angle_alpha   90.00
_cell.angle_beta   90.00
_cell.angle_gamma   90.00
#
_symmetry.space_group_name_H-M   'P 1'
#
loop_
_entity.id
_entity.type
_entity.pdbx_description
1 polymer ?
#
loop_
_entity_poly.entity_id
_entity_poly.type
_entity_poly.pdbx_seq_one_letter_code
_entity_poly.pdbx_strand_id
1 'polypeptide(L)'
;MHENTRRNLELEISGYKAEAHKQRKMIFLLEKDGEKYGAEASDANAKFATSLEEVKLREMTILDLHKKVTEGDTKLKQQQSLYEAVRSDRNLYSKNLIESQDEIAEMKRKFKIMNHQIEQLKEEIQVQGLLVNEETHRP
;
A
#
# COMPACT_ATOMS: atom_id res chain seq x y z
N MET A 1 -33.63 -16.78 -95.56
CA MET A 1 -33.01 -15.66 -94.94
C MET A 1 -33.69 -15.17 -93.69
N HIS A 2 -34.96 -14.94 -93.72
CA HIS A 2 -35.69 -14.44 -92.56
C HIS A 2 -35.71 -15.37 -91.36
N GLU A 3 -35.76 -16.68 -91.54
CA GLU A 3 -35.77 -17.69 -90.48
C GLU A 3 -34.43 -17.80 -89.76
N ASN A 4 -33.30 -17.71 -90.49
CA ASN A 4 -31.99 -17.72 -89.85
C ASN A 4 -31.72 -16.46 -89.03
N THR A 5 -32.16 -15.31 -89.53
CA THR A 5 -32.08 -14.06 -88.80
C THR A 5 -32.93 -14.09 -87.54
N ARG A 6 -34.14 -14.63 -87.62
CA ARG A 6 -35.06 -14.81 -86.49
C ARG A 6 -34.47 -15.74 -85.42
N ARG A 7 -33.85 -16.89 -85.82
CA ARG A 7 -33.16 -17.81 -84.91
C ARG A 7 -31.98 -17.14 -84.21
N ASN A 8 -31.19 -16.41 -84.97
CA ASN A 8 -30.05 -15.69 -84.39
C ASN A 8 -30.45 -14.69 -83.35
N LEU A 9 -31.55 -13.93 -83.62
CA LEU A 9 -32.09 -12.96 -82.68
C LEU A 9 -32.69 -13.65 -81.45
N GLU A 10 -33.38 -14.77 -81.61
CA GLU A 10 -33.92 -15.55 -80.51
C GLU A 10 -32.79 -16.10 -79.60
N LEU A 11 -31.68 -16.57 -80.21
CA LEU A 11 -30.50 -17.00 -79.44
C LEU A 11 -29.87 -15.85 -78.70
N GLU A 12 -29.71 -14.67 -79.31
CA GLU A 12 -29.21 -13.50 -78.64
C GLU A 12 -30.08 -13.07 -77.49
N ILE A 13 -31.40 -13.01 -77.65
CA ILE A 13 -32.36 -12.70 -76.59
C ILE A 13 -32.25 -13.70 -75.45
N SER A 14 -32.18 -15.00 -75.75
CA SER A 14 -31.99 -16.05 -74.74
C SER A 14 -30.68 -15.89 -73.96
N GLY A 15 -29.61 -15.55 -74.67
CA GLY A 15 -28.30 -15.28 -74.06
C GLY A 15 -28.30 -14.08 -73.12
N TYR A 16 -28.96 -12.99 -73.53
CA TYR A 16 -29.10 -11.80 -72.70
C TYR A 16 -29.98 -12.06 -71.45
N LYS A 17 -31.06 -12.85 -71.61
CA LYS A 17 -31.90 -13.27 -70.48
C LYS A 17 -31.15 -14.10 -69.45
N ALA A 18 -30.34 -15.04 -69.93
CA ALA A 18 -29.49 -15.86 -69.09
C ALA A 18 -28.43 -15.02 -68.35
N GLU A 19 -27.81 -14.10 -69.04
CA GLU A 19 -26.84 -13.18 -68.42
C GLU A 19 -27.48 -12.24 -67.40
N ALA A 20 -28.65 -11.69 -67.71
CA ALA A 20 -29.37 -10.88 -66.76
C ALA A 20 -29.79 -11.65 -65.52
N HIS A 21 -30.20 -12.91 -65.64
CA HIS A 21 -30.50 -13.77 -64.51
C HIS A 21 -29.27 -14.06 -63.64
N LYS A 22 -28.14 -14.34 -64.24
CA LYS A 22 -26.85 -14.55 -63.58
C LYS A 22 -26.43 -13.30 -62.81
N GLN A 23 -26.54 -12.12 -63.44
CA GLN A 23 -26.22 -10.82 -62.78
C GLN A 23 -27.12 -10.56 -61.59
N ARG A 24 -28.42 -10.82 -61.68
CA ARG A 24 -29.37 -10.68 -60.58
C ARG A 24 -29.02 -11.58 -59.40
N LYS A 25 -28.59 -12.82 -59.65
CA LYS A 25 -28.08 -13.72 -58.62
C LYS A 25 -26.83 -13.15 -57.95
N MET A 26 -25.87 -12.63 -58.70
CA MET A 26 -24.67 -12.05 -58.15
C MET A 26 -24.99 -10.84 -57.29
N ILE A 27 -25.90 -9.95 -57.76
CA ILE A 27 -26.35 -8.80 -56.97
C ILE A 27 -26.95 -9.23 -55.65
N PHE A 28 -27.83 -10.22 -55.67
CA PHE A 28 -28.45 -10.75 -54.46
C PHE A 28 -27.41 -11.29 -53.47
N LEU A 29 -26.43 -12.05 -53.93
CA LEU A 29 -25.38 -12.59 -53.09
C LEU A 29 -24.46 -11.48 -52.53
N LEU A 30 -24.15 -10.48 -53.37
CA LEU A 30 -23.32 -9.32 -52.93
C LEU A 30 -24.06 -8.47 -51.91
N GLU A 31 -25.38 -8.28 -52.06
CA GLU A 31 -26.21 -7.57 -51.08
C GLU A 31 -26.21 -8.32 -49.72
N LYS A 32 -26.35 -9.64 -49.75
CA LYS A 32 -26.28 -10.47 -48.55
C LYS A 32 -24.93 -10.40 -47.87
N ASP A 33 -23.83 -10.48 -48.64
CA ASP A 33 -22.50 -10.33 -48.13
C ASP A 33 -22.28 -8.92 -47.53
N GLY A 34 -22.81 -7.90 -48.19
CA GLY A 34 -22.78 -6.55 -47.68
C GLY A 34 -23.49 -6.37 -46.35
N GLU A 35 -24.68 -6.96 -46.20
CA GLU A 35 -25.41 -6.95 -44.92
C GLU A 35 -24.64 -7.69 -43.83
N LYS A 36 -24.07 -8.86 -44.15
CA LYS A 36 -23.28 -9.65 -43.22
C LYS A 36 -22.04 -8.90 -42.73
N TYR A 37 -21.25 -8.35 -43.62
CA TYR A 37 -20.06 -7.61 -43.27
C TYR A 37 -20.35 -6.29 -42.56
N GLY A 38 -21.46 -5.62 -42.97
CA GLY A 38 -21.93 -4.44 -42.25
C GLY A 38 -22.36 -4.74 -40.81
N ALA A 39 -23.04 -5.85 -40.57
CA ALA A 39 -23.39 -6.30 -39.23
C ALA A 39 -22.16 -6.69 -38.40
N GLU A 40 -21.20 -7.40 -39.00
CA GLU A 40 -19.94 -7.74 -38.34
C GLU A 40 -19.13 -6.51 -37.98
N ALA A 41 -19.05 -5.51 -38.87
CA ALA A 41 -18.35 -4.27 -38.61
C ALA A 41 -19.02 -3.45 -37.49
N SER A 42 -20.37 -3.38 -37.50
CA SER A 42 -21.15 -2.72 -36.45
C SER A 42 -20.93 -3.38 -35.09
N ASP A 43 -20.95 -4.73 -35.06
CA ASP A 43 -20.70 -5.50 -33.83
C ASP A 43 -19.26 -5.28 -33.30
N ALA A 44 -18.28 -5.32 -34.20
CA ALA A 44 -16.88 -5.04 -33.85
C ALA A 44 -16.68 -3.63 -33.29
N ASN A 45 -17.34 -2.63 -33.89
CA ASN A 45 -17.29 -1.26 -33.42
C ASN A 45 -17.93 -1.10 -32.04
N ALA A 46 -19.04 -1.77 -31.80
CA ALA A 46 -19.71 -1.78 -30.49
C ALA A 46 -18.82 -2.40 -29.40
N LYS A 47 -18.19 -3.55 -29.72
CA LYS A 47 -17.22 -4.19 -28.82
C LYS A 47 -16.01 -3.32 -28.54
N PHE A 48 -15.50 -2.66 -29.55
CA PHE A 48 -14.39 -1.71 -29.40
C PHE A 48 -14.75 -0.56 -28.47
N ALA A 49 -15.93 0.05 -28.66
CA ALA A 49 -16.40 1.13 -27.80
C ALA A 49 -16.54 0.70 -26.34
N THR A 50 -17.10 -0.50 -26.11
CA THR A 50 -17.23 -1.06 -24.76
C THR A 50 -15.87 -1.32 -24.12
N SER A 51 -14.93 -1.90 -24.88
CA SER A 51 -13.56 -2.14 -24.40
C SER A 51 -12.82 -0.84 -24.07
N LEU A 52 -13.04 0.20 -24.87
CA LEU A 52 -12.44 1.52 -24.63
C LEU A 52 -12.94 2.14 -23.33
N GLU A 53 -14.24 2.02 -23.04
CA GLU A 53 -14.81 2.46 -21.77
C GLU A 53 -14.25 1.67 -20.58
N GLU A 54 -14.12 0.35 -20.72
CA GLU A 54 -13.50 -0.49 -19.68
C GLU A 54 -12.05 -0.07 -19.40
N VAL A 55 -11.27 0.20 -20.44
CA VAL A 55 -9.90 0.67 -20.30
C VAL A 55 -9.85 1.99 -19.54
N LYS A 56 -10.73 2.94 -19.88
CA LYS A 56 -10.81 4.23 -19.18
C LYS A 56 -11.14 4.06 -17.69
N LEU A 57 -12.10 3.19 -17.38
CA LEU A 57 -12.46 2.88 -15.98
C LEU A 57 -11.29 2.26 -15.21
N ARG A 58 -10.56 1.33 -15.85
CA ARG A 58 -9.40 0.71 -15.25
C ARG A 58 -8.25 1.69 -15.04
N GLU A 59 -8.02 2.61 -15.96
CA GLU A 59 -7.03 3.69 -15.81
C GLU A 59 -7.36 4.58 -14.61
N MET A 60 -8.63 4.93 -14.43
CA MET A 60 -9.08 5.68 -13.24
C MET A 60 -8.86 4.91 -11.95
N THR A 61 -9.16 3.60 -11.96
CA THR A 61 -8.92 2.72 -10.81
C THR A 61 -7.44 2.61 -10.48
N ILE A 62 -6.59 2.49 -11.50
CA ILE A 62 -5.13 2.45 -11.32
C ILE A 62 -4.63 3.74 -10.68
N LEU A 63 -5.08 4.90 -11.14
CA LEU A 63 -4.73 6.19 -10.55
C LEU A 63 -5.14 6.28 -9.08
N ASP A 64 -6.34 5.80 -8.76
CA ASP A 64 -6.87 5.79 -7.39
C ASP A 64 -6.07 4.86 -6.47
N LEU A 65 -5.72 3.68 -7.00
CA LEU A 65 -4.87 2.72 -6.27
C LEU A 65 -3.45 3.26 -6.05
N HIS A 66 -2.87 3.92 -7.05
CA HIS A 66 -1.57 4.59 -6.91
C HIS A 66 -1.59 5.65 -5.80
N LYS A 67 -2.65 6.46 -5.75
CA LYS A 67 -2.85 7.44 -4.69
C LYS A 67 -2.89 6.79 -3.31
N LYS A 68 -3.66 5.71 -3.18
CA LYS A 68 -3.78 4.96 -1.91
C LYS A 68 -2.47 4.33 -1.49
N VAL A 69 -1.71 3.76 -2.41
CA VAL A 69 -0.38 3.20 -2.14
C VAL A 69 0.58 4.29 -1.66
N THR A 70 0.61 5.44 -2.32
CA THR A 70 1.45 6.57 -1.92
C THR A 70 1.08 7.10 -0.54
N GLU A 71 -0.21 7.24 -0.24
CA GLU A 71 -0.71 7.64 1.08
C GLU A 71 -0.35 6.61 2.15
N GLY A 72 -0.49 5.32 1.83
CA GLY A 72 -0.10 4.23 2.71
C GLY A 72 1.39 4.21 3.01
N ASP A 73 2.22 4.41 2.01
CA ASP A 73 3.68 4.52 2.16
C ASP A 73 4.07 5.69 3.06
N THR A 74 3.44 6.84 2.88
CA THR A 74 3.67 8.03 3.71
C THR A 74 3.31 7.75 5.16
N LYS A 75 2.14 7.14 5.41
CA LYS A 75 1.72 6.75 6.77
C LYS A 75 2.66 5.74 7.40
N LEU A 76 3.12 4.76 6.61
CA LEU A 76 4.05 3.74 7.10
C LEU A 76 5.38 4.37 7.51
N LYS A 77 5.93 5.29 6.70
CA LYS A 77 7.16 6.02 7.03
C LYS A 77 7.00 6.88 8.28
N GLN A 78 5.86 7.55 8.43
CA GLN A 78 5.55 8.32 9.64
C GLN A 78 5.48 7.43 10.88
N GLN A 79 4.86 6.26 10.78
CA GLN A 79 4.81 5.29 11.86
C GLN A 79 6.18 4.73 12.22
N GLN A 80 7.02 4.43 11.23
CA GLN A 80 8.39 3.98 11.45
C GLN A 80 9.22 5.03 12.18
N SER A 81 9.12 6.30 11.77
CA SER A 81 9.79 7.41 12.45
C SER A 81 9.33 7.56 13.90
N LEU A 82 8.02 7.44 14.14
CA LEU A 82 7.45 7.49 15.49
C LEU A 82 7.92 6.30 16.34
N TYR A 83 7.92 5.11 15.77
CA TYR A 83 8.44 3.91 16.44
C TYR A 83 9.90 4.06 16.84
N GLU A 84 10.75 4.57 15.94
CA GLU A 84 12.17 4.80 16.24
C GLU A 84 12.35 5.86 17.33
N ALA A 85 11.55 6.93 17.31
CA ALA A 85 11.57 7.96 18.35
C ALA A 85 11.17 7.39 19.71
N VAL A 86 10.09 6.61 19.77
CA VAL A 86 9.63 5.96 21.00
C VAL A 86 10.67 4.96 21.51
N ARG A 87 11.28 4.18 20.61
CA ARG A 87 12.36 3.26 20.97
C ARG A 87 13.56 3.97 21.52
N SER A 88 13.96 5.09 20.93
CA SER A 88 15.06 5.93 21.41
C SER A 88 14.75 6.49 22.80
N ASP A 89 13.56 7.02 23.02
CA ASP A 89 13.10 7.52 24.32
C ASP A 89 13.09 6.41 25.36
N ARG A 90 12.59 5.23 25.01
CA ARG A 90 12.61 4.07 25.92
C ARG A 90 14.02 3.70 26.34
N ASN A 91 14.96 3.70 25.40
CA ASN A 91 16.36 3.40 25.69
C ASN A 91 16.99 4.46 26.61
N LEU A 92 16.68 5.73 26.38
CA LEU A 92 17.13 6.84 27.23
C LEU A 92 16.57 6.73 28.64
N TYR A 93 15.26 6.48 28.78
CA TYR A 93 14.62 6.32 30.10
C TYR A 93 15.15 5.09 30.84
N SER A 94 15.39 3.99 30.13
CA SER A 94 15.99 2.78 30.71
C SER A 94 17.40 3.06 31.26
N LYS A 95 18.21 3.78 30.50
CA LYS A 95 19.54 4.23 30.94
C LYS A 95 19.46 5.14 32.17
N ASN A 96 18.57 6.12 32.15
CA ASN A 96 18.35 7.04 33.27
C ASN A 96 17.87 6.29 34.53
N LEU A 97 17.02 5.29 34.36
CA LEU A 97 16.56 4.45 35.47
C LEU A 97 17.69 3.68 36.10
N ILE A 98 18.57 3.07 35.30
CA ILE A 98 19.74 2.34 35.81
C ILE A 98 20.69 3.28 36.55
N GLU A 99 20.99 4.45 35.99
CA GLU A 99 21.81 5.48 36.63
C GLU A 99 21.22 5.94 37.97
N SER A 100 19.89 6.16 38.02
CA SER A 100 19.21 6.53 39.26
C SER A 100 19.24 5.43 40.32
N GLN A 101 19.10 4.18 39.91
CA GLN A 101 19.21 3.03 40.81
C GLN A 101 20.61 2.90 41.38
N ASP A 102 21.64 3.15 40.56
CA ASP A 102 23.04 3.17 41.02
C ASP A 102 23.31 4.30 42.01
N GLU A 103 22.78 5.48 41.75
CA GLU A 103 22.85 6.62 42.69
C GLU A 103 22.17 6.32 44.02
N ILE A 104 20.98 5.71 44.00
CA ILE A 104 20.27 5.30 45.22
C ILE A 104 21.07 4.26 46.00
N ALA A 105 21.67 3.28 45.31
CA ALA A 105 22.50 2.28 45.94
C ALA A 105 23.73 2.91 46.62
N GLU A 106 24.37 3.87 45.97
CA GLU A 106 25.51 4.64 46.53
C GLU A 106 25.10 5.48 47.72
N MET A 107 23.97 6.16 47.68
CA MET A 107 23.41 6.91 48.80
C MET A 107 23.10 6.03 49.99
N LYS A 108 22.50 4.86 49.77
CA LYS A 108 22.22 3.88 50.84
C LYS A 108 23.53 3.40 51.51
N ARG A 109 24.57 3.17 50.73
CA ARG A 109 25.89 2.76 51.24
C ARG A 109 26.50 3.89 52.11
N LYS A 110 26.48 5.14 51.64
CA LYS A 110 26.96 6.29 52.41
C LYS A 110 26.14 6.49 53.69
N PHE A 111 24.83 6.29 53.62
CA PHE A 111 23.95 6.42 54.78
C PHE A 111 24.30 5.38 55.86
N LYS A 112 24.54 4.14 55.47
CA LYS A 112 24.99 3.10 56.42
C LYS A 112 26.34 3.46 57.07
N ILE A 113 27.30 3.98 56.30
CA ILE A 113 28.60 4.41 56.85
C ILE A 113 28.40 5.51 57.85
N MET A 114 27.60 6.53 57.50
CA MET A 114 27.32 7.65 58.43
C MET A 114 26.62 7.21 59.71
N ASN A 115 25.65 6.34 59.63
CA ASN A 115 24.99 5.77 60.81
C ASN A 115 25.96 5.02 61.72
N HIS A 116 26.85 4.23 61.12
CA HIS A 116 27.88 3.53 61.89
C HIS A 116 28.83 4.49 62.59
N GLN A 117 29.25 5.59 61.93
CA GLN A 117 30.04 6.65 62.52
C GLN A 117 29.32 7.33 63.68
N ILE A 118 28.01 7.62 63.53
CA ILE A 118 27.20 8.21 64.57
C ILE A 118 27.13 7.33 65.80
N GLU A 119 26.92 6.03 65.61
CA GLU A 119 26.91 5.05 66.72
C GLU A 119 28.27 4.99 67.43
N GLN A 120 29.37 5.01 66.69
CA GLN A 120 30.71 5.04 67.27
C GLN A 120 30.93 6.30 68.12
N LEU A 121 30.52 7.49 67.59
CA LEU A 121 30.64 8.74 68.31
C LEU A 121 29.75 8.76 69.59
N LYS A 122 28.57 8.19 69.56
CA LYS A 122 27.71 8.02 70.73
C LYS A 122 28.41 7.17 71.82
N GLU A 123 29.03 6.09 71.42
CA GLU A 123 29.76 5.19 72.36
C GLU A 123 30.97 5.95 72.96
N GLU A 124 31.71 6.69 72.17
CA GLU A 124 32.86 7.48 72.65
C GLU A 124 32.37 8.56 73.65
N ILE A 125 31.29 9.26 73.36
CA ILE A 125 30.70 10.21 74.26
C ILE A 125 30.28 9.59 75.59
N GLN A 126 29.68 8.39 75.55
CA GLN A 126 29.31 7.64 76.78
C GLN A 126 30.54 7.26 77.60
N VAL A 127 31.56 6.74 76.95
CA VAL A 127 32.81 6.36 77.62
C VAL A 127 33.49 7.58 78.24
N GLN A 128 33.61 8.69 77.53
CA GLN A 128 34.16 9.93 78.05
C GLN A 128 33.31 10.52 79.19
N GLY A 129 31.97 10.45 79.10
CA GLY A 129 31.07 10.86 80.14
C GLY A 129 31.25 10.05 81.43
N LEU A 130 31.43 8.74 81.32
CA LEU A 130 31.73 7.85 82.43
C LEU A 130 33.10 8.17 83.07
N LEU A 131 34.11 8.45 82.26
CA LEU A 131 35.46 8.83 82.74
C LEU A 131 35.43 10.14 83.49
N VAL A 132 34.73 11.15 82.96
CA VAL A 132 34.55 12.44 83.63
C VAL A 132 33.80 12.27 84.93
N ASN A 133 32.74 11.43 85.00
CA ASN A 133 32.06 11.13 86.25
C ASN A 133 32.96 10.47 87.29
N GLU A 134 33.79 9.54 86.87
CA GLU A 134 34.75 8.89 87.75
C GLU A 134 35.77 9.90 88.31
N GLU A 135 36.29 10.81 87.50
CA GLU A 135 37.22 11.84 87.92
C GLU A 135 36.59 12.86 88.89
N THR A 136 35.35 13.24 88.64
CA THR A 136 34.63 14.21 89.54
C THR A 136 34.20 13.60 90.85
N HIS A 137 34.11 12.29 91.00
CA HIS A 137 33.74 11.59 92.24
C HIS A 137 34.94 10.98 93.01
N ARG A 138 36.17 11.19 92.54
CA ARG A 138 37.37 10.82 93.33
C ARG A 138 37.60 11.78 94.46
N PRO A 139 37.78 11.35 95.63
CA PRO A 139 38.13 12.19 96.77
C PRO A 139 39.47 12.84 96.61
#